data_5830104e794d813193142c27dc7e7661
#
_entry.id   5830104e794d813193142c27dc7e7661
#
_cell.length_a   1.000
_cell.length_b   1.000
_cell.length_c   1.000
_cell.angle_alpha   90.00
_cell.angle_beta   90.00
_cell.angle_gamma   90.00
#
_symmetry.space_group_name_H-M   'P 1'
#
loop_
_entity.id
_entity.type
_entity.pdbx_description
1 polymer ?
#
loop_
_entity_poly.entity_id
_entity_poly.type
_entity_poly.pdbx_seq_one_letter_code
_entity_poly.pdbx_strand_id
1 'polypeptide(L)'
;MALTINEKHGVYLVEGVLNSTTANMFQDQCETLLNTKGELTIHIENLKEVDDYGIHVIQSLFQNAKQQSNHFMVIGNISKNLYSRLTNFSATAIAA
;
A
#
# COMPACT_ATOMS: atom_id res chain seq x y z
N MET A 1 9.90 1.83 16.19
CA MET A 1 8.68 2.20 15.50
C MET A 1 8.15 1.07 14.71
N ALA A 2 6.91 0.79 14.86
CA ALA A 2 6.33 -0.38 14.25
C ALA A 2 5.34 0.00 13.17
N LEU A 3 5.20 -0.90 12.23
CA LEU A 3 4.12 -0.88 11.26
C LEU A 3 3.27 -2.09 11.58
N THR A 4 1.95 -1.92 11.63
CA THR A 4 1.05 -3.04 11.83
C THR A 4 0.09 -3.16 10.66
N ILE A 5 -0.26 -4.40 10.34
CA ILE A 5 -1.20 -4.72 9.27
C ILE A 5 -2.25 -5.66 9.86
N ASN A 6 -3.50 -5.22 9.86
CA ASN A 6 -4.61 -6.01 10.41
C ASN A 6 -5.71 -6.15 9.37
N GLU A 7 -6.21 -7.35 9.20
CA GLU A 7 -7.28 -7.61 8.25
C GLU A 7 -8.63 -7.42 8.93
N LYS A 8 -9.53 -6.73 8.23
CA LYS A 8 -10.89 -6.52 8.72
C LYS A 8 -11.83 -6.47 7.52
N HIS A 9 -12.68 -7.47 7.41
CA HIS A 9 -13.68 -7.56 6.33
C HIS A 9 -13.07 -7.46 4.94
N GLY A 10 -11.92 -8.10 4.75
CA GLY A 10 -11.26 -8.10 3.44
C GLY A 10 -10.37 -6.91 3.17
N VAL A 11 -10.34 -5.93 4.07
CA VAL A 11 -9.49 -4.76 3.95
C VAL A 11 -8.36 -4.85 4.96
N TYR A 12 -7.15 -4.54 4.54
CA TYR A 12 -5.98 -4.61 5.40
C TYR A 12 -5.63 -3.22 5.91
N LEU A 13 -5.84 -3.02 7.21
CA LEU A 13 -5.57 -1.73 7.86
C LEU A 13 -4.08 -1.63 8.14
N VAL A 14 -3.44 -0.63 7.57
CA VAL A 14 -2.00 -0.41 7.72
C VAL A 14 -1.82 0.81 8.60
N GLU A 15 -1.15 0.63 9.74
CA GLU A 15 -0.99 1.69 10.73
C GLU A 15 0.47 1.82 11.14
N GLY A 16 0.86 3.03 11.49
CA GLY A 16 2.21 3.30 12.00
C GLY A 16 3.07 4.06 11.01
N VAL A 17 4.28 3.60 10.82
CA VAL A 17 5.27 4.29 10.00
C VAL A 17 5.76 3.38 8.89
N LEU A 18 5.71 3.87 7.65
CA LEU A 18 6.22 3.14 6.50
C LEU A 18 7.49 3.86 6.02
N ASN A 19 8.63 3.26 6.30
CA ASN A 19 9.93 3.84 6.00
C ASN A 19 10.93 2.74 5.62
N SER A 20 12.21 3.11 5.51
CA SER A 20 13.24 2.16 5.11
C SER A 20 13.35 0.96 6.04
N THR A 21 12.99 1.11 7.31
CA THR A 21 13.04 0.01 8.28
C THR A 21 11.89 -0.97 8.10
N THR A 22 10.70 -0.48 7.75
CA THR A 22 9.50 -1.31 7.68
C THR A 22 9.09 -1.67 6.25
N ALA A 23 9.67 -1.01 5.25
CA ALA A 23 9.24 -1.15 3.86
C ALA A 23 9.37 -2.57 3.32
N ASN A 24 10.46 -3.26 3.63
CA ASN A 24 10.68 -4.61 3.11
C ASN A 24 9.66 -5.60 3.67
N MET A 25 9.38 -5.51 4.96
CA MET A 25 8.39 -6.37 5.59
C MET A 25 7.01 -6.11 5.01
N PHE A 26 6.67 -4.84 4.85
CA PHE A 26 5.40 -4.45 4.26
C PHE A 26 5.26 -4.99 2.84
N GLN A 27 6.30 -4.82 2.03
CA GLN A 27 6.28 -5.30 0.65
C GLN A 27 6.12 -6.82 0.59
N ASP A 28 6.87 -7.55 1.42
CA ASP A 28 6.79 -9.01 1.42
C ASP A 28 5.40 -9.51 1.79
N GLN A 29 4.78 -8.91 2.80
CA GLN A 29 3.44 -9.31 3.20
C GLN A 29 2.41 -9.00 2.14
N CYS A 30 2.51 -7.82 1.52
CA CYS A 30 1.57 -7.43 0.48
C CYS A 30 1.71 -8.29 -0.76
N GLU A 31 2.94 -8.59 -1.16
CA GLU A 31 3.16 -9.44 -2.33
C GLU A 31 2.65 -10.86 -2.09
N THR A 32 2.85 -11.39 -0.89
CA THR A 32 2.32 -12.71 -0.55
C THR A 32 0.80 -12.72 -0.65
N LEU A 33 0.14 -11.68 -0.14
CA LEU A 33 -1.32 -11.60 -0.23
C LEU A 33 -1.80 -11.46 -1.66
N LEU A 34 -1.13 -10.63 -2.45
CA LEU A 34 -1.49 -10.47 -3.86
C LEU A 34 -1.33 -11.78 -4.63
N ASN A 35 -0.23 -12.49 -4.40
CA ASN A 35 0.03 -13.74 -5.12
C ASN A 35 -0.91 -14.85 -4.69
N THR A 36 -1.32 -14.84 -3.43
CA THR A 36 -2.17 -15.90 -2.88
C THR A 36 -3.64 -15.67 -3.20
N LYS A 37 -4.09 -14.43 -3.12
CA LYS A 37 -5.52 -14.10 -3.24
C LYS A 37 -5.88 -13.45 -4.56
N GLY A 38 -4.93 -12.95 -5.30
CA GLY A 38 -5.16 -12.26 -6.56
C GLY A 38 -5.66 -10.84 -6.40
N GLU A 39 -5.88 -10.39 -5.18
CA GLU A 39 -6.34 -9.03 -4.90
C GLU A 39 -5.92 -8.61 -3.51
N LEU A 40 -5.79 -7.31 -3.32
CA LEU A 40 -5.42 -6.74 -2.02
C LEU A 40 -5.91 -5.30 -1.96
N THR A 41 -6.67 -4.99 -0.90
CA THR A 41 -7.08 -3.63 -0.60
C THR A 41 -6.43 -3.23 0.71
N ILE A 42 -5.69 -2.15 0.72
CA ILE A 42 -5.10 -1.63 1.96
C ILE A 42 -5.71 -0.28 2.29
N HIS A 43 -5.87 -0.03 3.58
CA HIS A 43 -6.39 1.22 4.11
C HIS A 43 -5.24 1.91 4.82
N ILE A 44 -4.86 3.09 4.37
CA ILE A 44 -3.65 3.76 4.85
C ILE A 44 -3.91 5.06 5.59
N GLU A 45 -5.15 5.33 5.94
CA GLU A 45 -5.51 6.57 6.62
C GLU A 45 -4.76 6.75 7.94
N ASN A 46 -4.43 5.66 8.61
CA ASN A 46 -3.76 5.70 9.91
C ASN A 46 -2.24 5.55 9.81
N LEU A 47 -1.68 5.65 8.62
CA LEU A 47 -0.23 5.76 8.49
C LEU A 47 0.17 7.16 8.96
N LYS A 48 1.07 7.21 9.93
CA LYS A 48 1.54 8.48 10.48
C LYS A 48 2.60 9.12 9.62
N GLU A 49 3.47 8.29 9.02
CA GLU A 49 4.54 8.77 8.17
C GLU A 49 4.79 7.79 7.04
N VAL A 50 5.04 8.31 5.85
CA VAL A 50 5.43 7.52 4.69
C VAL A 50 6.58 8.28 4.02
N ASP A 51 7.77 7.68 4.01
CA ASP A 51 8.90 8.32 3.37
C ASP A 51 9.05 7.84 1.92
N ASP A 52 10.13 8.24 1.27
CA ASP A 52 10.36 7.90 -0.13
C ASP A 52 10.44 6.39 -0.35
N TYR A 53 11.00 5.64 0.59
CA TYR A 53 11.06 4.19 0.50
C TYR A 53 9.65 3.60 0.54
N GLY A 54 8.80 4.12 1.41
CA GLY A 54 7.42 3.66 1.51
C GLY A 54 6.64 3.96 0.25
N ILE A 55 6.79 5.16 -0.30
CA ILE A 55 6.17 5.53 -1.57
C ILE A 55 6.61 4.56 -2.67
N HIS A 56 7.90 4.31 -2.75
CA HIS A 56 8.45 3.43 -3.77
C HIS A 56 7.87 2.02 -3.68
N VAL A 57 7.75 1.50 -2.47
CA VAL A 57 7.18 0.17 -2.26
C VAL A 57 5.73 0.11 -2.73
N ILE A 58 4.92 1.11 -2.39
CA ILE A 58 3.52 1.14 -2.82
C ILE A 58 3.44 1.20 -4.33
N GLN A 59 4.27 2.02 -4.97
CA GLN A 59 4.32 2.11 -6.43
C GLN A 59 4.72 0.77 -7.05
N SER A 60 5.69 0.09 -6.44
CA SER A 60 6.12 -1.22 -6.94
C SER A 60 4.99 -2.25 -6.83
N LEU A 61 4.20 -2.19 -5.77
CA LEU A 61 3.06 -3.10 -5.60
C LEU A 61 2.01 -2.87 -6.70
N PHE A 62 1.72 -1.63 -7.05
CA PHE A 62 0.82 -1.34 -8.16
C PHE A 62 1.33 -1.93 -9.46
N GLN A 63 2.62 -1.74 -9.73
CA GLN A 63 3.21 -2.20 -10.97
C GLN A 63 3.24 -3.73 -11.05
N ASN A 64 3.62 -4.38 -9.96
CA ASN A 64 3.66 -5.84 -9.91
C ASN A 64 2.26 -6.44 -10.07
N ALA A 65 1.27 -5.85 -9.42
CA ALA A 65 -0.10 -6.30 -9.53
C ALA A 65 -0.58 -6.20 -10.98
N LYS A 66 -0.28 -5.08 -11.64
CA LYS A 66 -0.67 -4.88 -13.02
C LYS A 66 -0.05 -5.93 -13.94
N GLN A 67 1.22 -6.25 -13.73
CA GLN A 67 1.92 -7.22 -14.57
C GLN A 67 1.36 -8.63 -14.40
N GLN A 68 0.83 -8.95 -13.23
CA GLN A 68 0.32 -10.29 -12.93
C GLN A 68 -1.20 -10.37 -12.97
N SER A 69 -1.85 -9.32 -13.46
CA SER A 69 -3.30 -9.24 -13.54
C SER A 69 -3.98 -9.37 -12.17
N ASN A 70 -3.29 -8.96 -11.13
CA ASN A 70 -3.86 -8.89 -9.79
C ASN A 70 -4.46 -7.50 -9.56
N HIS A 71 -5.32 -7.40 -8.55
CA HIS A 71 -5.97 -6.13 -8.22
C HIS A 71 -5.41 -5.59 -6.91
N PHE A 72 -4.77 -4.42 -6.96
CA PHE A 72 -4.26 -3.75 -5.77
C PHE A 72 -4.93 -2.38 -5.65
N MET A 73 -5.53 -2.12 -4.49
CA MET A 73 -6.23 -0.87 -4.25
C MET A 73 -5.81 -0.27 -2.92
N VAL A 74 -5.67 1.05 -2.91
CA VAL A 74 -5.35 1.82 -1.70
C VAL A 74 -6.52 2.73 -1.40
N ILE A 75 -7.04 2.67 -0.19
CA ILE A 75 -8.18 3.49 0.23
C ILE A 75 -7.87 4.26 1.50
N GLY A 76 -8.72 5.24 1.81
CA GLY A 76 -8.61 6.07 3.00
C GLY A 76 -8.36 7.52 2.63
N ASN A 77 -8.58 8.43 3.59
CA ASN A 77 -8.29 9.84 3.40
C ASN A 77 -6.79 10.06 3.59
N ILE A 78 -6.13 10.50 2.55
CA ILE A 78 -4.69 10.73 2.58
C ILE A 78 -4.42 12.18 2.15
N SER A 79 -3.25 12.69 2.50
CA SER A 79 -2.89 14.07 2.16
C SER A 79 -2.79 14.23 0.64
N LYS A 80 -3.00 15.43 0.16
CA LYS A 80 -2.85 15.72 -1.27
C LYS A 80 -1.45 15.40 -1.76
N ASN A 81 -0.45 15.67 -0.94
CA ASN A 81 0.92 15.40 -1.31
C ASN A 81 1.15 13.90 -1.52
N LEU A 82 0.69 13.09 -0.60
CA LEU A 82 0.83 11.65 -0.72
C LEU A 82 0.03 11.12 -1.91
N TYR A 83 -1.20 11.61 -2.06
CA TYR A 83 -2.06 11.22 -3.18
C TYR A 83 -1.38 11.51 -4.52
N SER A 84 -0.83 12.73 -4.67
CA SER A 84 -0.16 13.11 -5.91
C SER A 84 1.04 12.22 -6.21
N ARG A 85 1.82 11.88 -5.20
CA ARG A 85 3.00 11.05 -5.39
C ARG A 85 2.62 9.64 -5.82
N LEU A 86 1.52 9.11 -5.29
CA LEU A 86 1.08 7.77 -5.65
C LEU A 86 0.40 7.74 -7.01
N THR A 87 -0.42 8.75 -7.33
CA THR A 87 -1.14 8.78 -8.61
C THR A 87 -0.25 9.07 -9.80
N ASN A 88 0.89 9.70 -9.60
CA ASN A 88 1.85 9.89 -10.69
C ASN A 88 2.29 8.55 -11.26
N PHE A 89 2.11 7.48 -10.53
CA PHE A 89 2.56 6.16 -10.95
C PHE A 89 1.43 5.30 -11.48
N SER A 90 0.28 5.27 -10.78
CA SER A 90 -0.85 4.47 -11.20
C SER A 90 -2.12 5.05 -10.61
N ALA A 91 -2.79 5.88 -11.41
CA ALA A 91 -3.88 6.71 -10.91
C ALA A 91 -5.18 5.97 -10.61
N THR A 92 -5.39 4.80 -11.18
CA THR A 92 -6.71 4.17 -11.16
C THR A 92 -6.98 3.30 -9.95
N ALA A 93 -5.99 3.04 -9.13
CA ALA A 93 -6.12 2.09 -8.03
C ALA A 93 -6.22 2.75 -6.66
N ILE A 94 -6.50 4.06 -6.61
CA ILE A 94 -6.58 4.80 -5.35
C ILE A 94 -7.97 5.38 -5.20
N ALA A 95 -8.57 5.15 -4.03
CA ALA A 95 -9.88 5.70 -3.68
C ALA A 95 -9.81 6.35 -2.31
N ALA A 96 -10.39 7.51 -2.17
CA ALA A 96 -10.40 8.25 -0.91
C ALA A 96 -11.56 7.80 -0.03
#